data_36c105f24514bc31e2fdbbb7d38a3a9a
#
_entry.id   36c105f24514bc31e2fdbbb7d38a3a9a
#
_cell.length_a   1.000
_cell.length_b   1.000
_cell.length_c   1.000
_cell.angle_alpha   90.00
_cell.angle_beta   90.00
_cell.angle_gamma   90.00
#
_symmetry.space_group_name_H-M   'P 1'
#
loop_
_entity.id
_entity.type
_entity.pdbx_description
1 polymer ?
#
loop_
_entity_poly.entity_id
_entity_poly.type
_entity_poly.pdbx_seq_one_letter_code
_entity_poly.pdbx_strand_id
1 'polypeptide(L)'
;VPLMSGIWTQGGSSGITVQDIFADDGLDINEKIRQRAVYGMDPRDEFTGTFQVELLSGGFRGRNHPENFYSFGIYSEFDAITYWLGDLAVLAWDGNADQLGRRFDLSHLKTQGEMLNVFHFGINRQMNDRLTLGARGKIYSGIFDLRSARNDGYFVTVEGEDNLLANTLDSDMSLQTSGLEGLRRKLDGEGVDQTAALQDHILSRGFFGGDLGMGVDLGFTYQLNKRLLLTGSL
;
A
#
# COMPACT_ATOMS: atom_id res chain seq x y z
N VAL A 1 3.53 -10.75 -26.58
CA VAL A 1 3.67 -10.29 -25.21
C VAL A 1 2.27 -10.22 -24.63
N PRO A 2 1.91 -11.00 -23.64
CA PRO A 2 0.59 -10.91 -23.04
C PRO A 2 0.42 -9.58 -22.31
N LEU A 3 -0.73 -8.97 -22.47
CA LEU A 3 -1.22 -7.94 -21.56
C LEU A 3 -1.37 -8.57 -20.17
N MET A 4 -0.85 -7.92 -19.11
CA MET A 4 -0.77 -8.44 -17.75
C MET A 4 0.19 -9.62 -17.63
N SER A 5 1.49 -9.35 -17.68
CA SER A 5 2.53 -10.36 -17.57
C SER A 5 2.82 -10.79 -16.13
N GLY A 6 2.38 -10.05 -15.14
CA GLY A 6 2.57 -10.40 -13.73
C GLY A 6 1.70 -9.60 -12.78
N ILE A 7 1.35 -10.24 -11.66
CA ILE A 7 0.75 -9.60 -10.49
C ILE A 7 1.67 -9.92 -9.33
N TRP A 8 2.05 -8.91 -8.57
CA TRP A 8 2.81 -9.05 -7.36
C TRP A 8 2.09 -8.35 -6.21
N THR A 9 2.07 -8.99 -5.06
CA THR A 9 1.45 -8.44 -3.87
C THR A 9 2.30 -8.75 -2.65
N GLN A 10 2.42 -7.76 -1.78
CA GLN A 10 3.09 -7.88 -0.50
C GLN A 10 2.21 -7.28 0.58
N GLY A 11 2.13 -7.96 1.71
CA GLY A 11 1.54 -7.43 2.93
C GLY A 11 2.52 -7.55 4.08
N GLY A 12 2.50 -6.59 4.98
CA GLY A 12 3.34 -6.57 6.16
C GLY A 12 2.62 -6.01 7.38
N SER A 13 3.09 -6.38 8.56
CA SER A 13 2.70 -5.78 9.83
C SER A 13 3.91 -5.71 10.74
N SER A 14 4.03 -4.64 11.53
CA SER A 14 5.09 -4.50 12.53
C SER A 14 4.73 -5.13 13.88
N GLY A 15 3.43 -5.26 14.21
CA GLY A 15 2.98 -5.68 15.53
C GLY A 15 2.50 -7.12 15.64
N ILE A 16 2.16 -7.75 14.53
CA ILE A 16 1.63 -9.13 14.52
C ILE A 16 2.17 -9.90 13.32
N THR A 17 2.47 -11.18 13.54
CA THR A 17 2.95 -12.07 12.48
C THR A 17 1.88 -13.08 12.07
N VAL A 18 2.04 -13.65 10.88
CA VAL A 18 1.19 -14.77 10.43
C VAL A 18 1.27 -15.94 11.41
N GLN A 19 2.46 -16.19 12.00
CA GLN A 19 2.66 -17.25 12.98
C GLN A 19 1.87 -16.99 14.27
N ASP A 20 1.75 -15.72 14.69
CA ASP A 20 0.99 -15.37 15.90
C ASP A 20 -0.48 -15.76 15.79
N ILE A 21 -1.03 -15.74 14.58
CA ILE A 21 -2.44 -16.10 14.33
C ILE A 21 -2.62 -17.58 14.04
N PHE A 22 -1.72 -18.18 13.24
CA PHE A 22 -1.94 -19.52 12.68
C PHE A 22 -1.09 -20.62 13.32
N ALA A 23 -0.23 -20.33 14.32
CA ALA A 23 0.50 -21.36 15.05
C ALA A 23 -0.46 -22.30 15.80
N ASP A 24 -0.12 -23.58 15.86
CA ASP A 24 -0.83 -24.56 16.67
C ASP A 24 -0.28 -24.54 18.11
N ASP A 25 -0.82 -23.63 18.91
CA ASP A 25 -0.41 -23.38 20.31
C ASP A 25 -1.54 -23.69 21.33
N GLY A 26 -2.61 -24.34 20.86
CA GLY A 26 -3.75 -24.73 21.67
C GLY A 26 -4.79 -23.63 21.93
N LEU A 27 -4.55 -22.39 21.47
CA LEU A 27 -5.53 -21.32 21.54
C LEU A 27 -6.40 -21.34 20.28
N ASP A 28 -7.69 -21.03 20.44
CA ASP A 28 -8.55 -20.80 19.28
C ASP A 28 -8.23 -19.47 18.59
N ILE A 29 -8.67 -19.31 17.34
CA ILE A 29 -8.32 -18.16 16.52
C ILE A 29 -8.88 -16.84 17.10
N ASN A 30 -10.06 -16.87 17.72
CA ASN A 30 -10.66 -15.66 18.30
C ASN A 30 -9.85 -15.18 19.52
N GLU A 31 -9.41 -16.12 20.35
CA GLU A 31 -8.55 -15.79 21.49
C GLU A 31 -7.19 -15.24 21.04
N LYS A 32 -6.61 -15.80 19.99
CA LYS A 32 -5.37 -15.27 19.39
C LYS A 32 -5.54 -13.87 18.86
N ILE A 33 -6.59 -13.62 18.09
CA ILE A 33 -6.90 -12.28 17.57
C ILE A 33 -7.10 -11.31 18.74
N ARG A 34 -7.86 -11.70 19.75
CA ARG A 34 -8.11 -10.87 20.92
C ARG A 34 -6.81 -10.52 21.65
N GLN A 35 -6.01 -11.52 22.02
CA GLN A 35 -4.80 -11.31 22.81
C GLN A 35 -3.69 -10.62 22.01
N ARG A 36 -3.48 -10.99 20.75
CA ARG A 36 -2.30 -10.59 19.97
C ARG A 36 -2.55 -9.41 19.06
N ALA A 37 -3.78 -9.25 18.52
CA ALA A 37 -4.14 -8.10 17.72
C ALA A 37 -4.84 -7.04 18.57
N VAL A 38 -6.03 -7.34 19.12
CA VAL A 38 -6.87 -6.32 19.77
C VAL A 38 -6.16 -5.67 20.95
N TYR A 39 -5.52 -6.49 21.80
CA TYR A 39 -4.85 -6.03 23.03
C TYR A 39 -3.33 -6.06 22.96
N GLY A 40 -2.75 -6.74 21.99
CA GLY A 40 -1.31 -6.96 21.89
C GLY A 40 -0.56 -5.98 21.01
N MET A 41 -1.24 -5.37 20.01
CA MET A 41 -0.62 -4.41 19.11
C MET A 41 -0.57 -3.00 19.74
N ASP A 42 0.54 -2.31 19.50
CA ASP A 42 0.74 -0.91 19.89
C ASP A 42 0.10 0.03 18.85
N PRO A 43 -0.40 1.21 19.24
CA PRO A 43 -0.88 2.22 18.29
C PRO A 43 0.14 2.70 17.25
N ARG A 44 1.43 2.41 17.45
CA ARG A 44 2.49 2.68 16.46
C ARG A 44 2.69 1.55 15.46
N ASP A 45 2.10 0.38 15.74
CA ASP A 45 2.14 -0.71 14.80
C ASP A 45 1.34 -0.38 13.56
N GLU A 46 1.77 -0.97 12.44
CA GLU A 46 1.23 -0.63 11.15
C GLU A 46 0.98 -1.88 10.29
N PHE A 47 0.03 -1.74 9.39
CA PHE A 47 -0.17 -2.65 8.26
C PHE A 47 0.25 -1.95 6.99
N THR A 48 1.07 -2.65 6.20
CA THR A 48 1.48 -2.19 4.88
C THR A 48 0.97 -3.14 3.81
N GLY A 49 0.64 -2.60 2.66
CA GLY A 49 0.22 -3.38 1.50
C GLY A 49 0.75 -2.77 0.22
N THR A 50 1.40 -3.57 -0.61
CA THR A 50 1.79 -3.20 -1.96
C THR A 50 1.12 -4.15 -2.95
N PHE A 51 0.55 -3.60 -3.99
CA PHE A 51 -0.04 -4.34 -5.09
C PHE A 51 0.48 -3.78 -6.41
N GLN A 52 1.12 -4.63 -7.20
CA GLN A 52 1.70 -4.26 -8.48
C GLN A 52 1.14 -5.14 -9.60
N VAL A 53 0.75 -4.50 -10.71
CA VAL A 53 0.31 -5.18 -11.92
C VAL A 53 1.19 -4.77 -13.08
N GLU A 54 1.87 -5.72 -13.69
CA GLU A 54 2.66 -5.50 -14.88
C GLU A 54 1.74 -5.47 -16.12
N LEU A 55 1.59 -4.29 -16.73
CA LEU A 55 0.73 -4.07 -17.89
C LEU A 55 1.42 -4.50 -19.19
N LEU A 56 2.69 -4.18 -19.30
CA LEU A 56 3.52 -4.50 -20.47
C LEU A 56 4.97 -4.65 -20.04
N SER A 57 5.64 -5.70 -20.49
CA SER A 57 7.09 -5.81 -20.37
C SER A 57 7.71 -6.47 -21.60
N GLY A 58 8.96 -6.13 -21.83
CA GLY A 58 9.73 -6.71 -22.90
C GLY A 58 11.23 -6.46 -22.74
N GLY A 59 11.99 -7.21 -23.50
CA GLY A 59 13.43 -7.01 -23.52
C GLY A 59 14.07 -7.74 -24.69
N PHE A 60 15.26 -7.28 -25.05
CA PHE A 60 16.04 -7.86 -26.13
C PHE A 60 17.53 -7.71 -25.89
N ARG A 61 18.32 -8.62 -26.48
CA ARG A 61 19.78 -8.50 -26.51
C ARG A 61 20.23 -7.68 -27.70
N GLY A 62 21.23 -6.85 -27.51
CA GLY A 62 21.86 -6.08 -28.59
C GLY A 62 22.46 -7.02 -29.63
N ARG A 63 22.10 -6.83 -30.92
CA ARG A 63 22.59 -7.68 -32.01
C ARG A 63 24.10 -7.58 -32.17
N ASN A 64 24.64 -6.36 -32.06
CA ASN A 64 26.10 -6.10 -32.20
C ASN A 64 26.84 -6.11 -30.86
N HIS A 65 26.07 -6.10 -29.74
CA HIS A 65 26.58 -6.08 -28.38
C HIS A 65 25.77 -7.07 -27.53
N PRO A 66 26.01 -8.39 -27.70
CA PRO A 66 25.24 -9.43 -27.01
C PRO A 66 25.43 -9.42 -25.48
N GLU A 67 26.45 -8.74 -24.98
CA GLU A 67 26.69 -8.47 -23.58
C GLU A 67 25.65 -7.49 -22.98
N ASN A 68 24.93 -6.72 -23.82
CA ASN A 68 23.91 -5.78 -23.41
C ASN A 68 22.52 -6.41 -23.53
N PHE A 69 21.74 -6.33 -22.46
CA PHE A 69 20.32 -6.64 -22.45
C PHE A 69 19.53 -5.38 -22.12
N TYR A 70 18.62 -5.02 -23.02
CA TYR A 70 17.71 -3.90 -22.88
C TYR A 70 16.36 -4.40 -22.41
N SER A 71 15.75 -3.70 -21.44
CA SER A 71 14.42 -3.99 -20.91
C SER A 71 13.56 -2.73 -20.92
N PHE A 72 12.29 -2.90 -21.10
CA PHE A 72 11.31 -1.82 -20.98
C PHE A 72 10.00 -2.38 -20.48
N GLY A 73 9.19 -1.54 -19.85
CA GLY A 73 7.88 -1.96 -19.38
C GLY A 73 7.08 -0.83 -18.77
N ILE A 74 5.84 -1.19 -18.46
CA ILE A 74 4.86 -0.36 -17.76
C ILE A 74 4.21 -1.23 -16.70
N TYR A 75 4.19 -0.76 -15.47
CA TYR A 75 3.42 -1.38 -14.39
C TYR A 75 2.66 -0.33 -13.59
N SER A 76 1.54 -0.74 -13.03
CA SER A 76 0.79 0.03 -12.04
C SER A 76 1.15 -0.48 -10.65
N GLU A 77 1.35 0.43 -9.72
CA GLU A 77 1.67 0.14 -8.32
C GLU A 77 0.72 0.89 -7.42
N PHE A 78 0.21 0.18 -6.43
CA PHE A 78 -0.58 0.74 -5.34
C PHE A 78 0.09 0.37 -4.03
N ASP A 79 0.42 1.37 -3.23
CA ASP A 79 0.97 1.23 -1.90
C ASP A 79 0.02 1.82 -0.86
N ALA A 80 -0.12 1.13 0.25
CA ALA A 80 -0.91 1.59 1.37
C ALA A 80 -0.24 1.26 2.70
N ILE A 81 -0.38 2.18 3.65
CA ILE A 81 0.00 2.01 5.04
C ILE A 81 -1.14 2.50 5.93
N THR A 82 -1.46 1.72 6.95
CA THR A 82 -2.47 2.08 7.95
C THR A 82 -1.93 1.73 9.33
N TYR A 83 -2.05 2.67 10.27
CA TYR A 83 -1.63 2.46 11.65
C TYR A 83 -2.71 1.73 12.44
N TRP A 84 -2.28 0.98 13.46
CA TRP A 84 -3.20 0.18 14.26
C TRP A 84 -4.15 1.05 15.08
N LEU A 85 -5.43 0.73 15.01
CA LEU A 85 -6.53 1.43 15.67
C LEU A 85 -6.92 0.69 16.95
N GLY A 86 -6.01 0.60 17.92
CA GLY A 86 -6.19 -0.21 19.12
C GLY A 86 -7.52 0.00 19.81
N ASP A 87 -7.89 1.23 20.12
CA ASP A 87 -9.14 1.53 20.79
C ASP A 87 -10.38 1.24 19.94
N LEU A 88 -10.32 1.46 18.62
CA LEU A 88 -11.40 1.04 17.72
C LEU A 88 -11.49 -0.48 17.59
N ALA A 89 -10.36 -1.18 17.65
CA ALA A 89 -10.35 -2.64 17.65
C ALA A 89 -11.00 -3.20 18.92
N VAL A 90 -10.71 -2.61 20.08
CA VAL A 90 -11.38 -2.96 21.35
C VAL A 90 -12.88 -2.66 21.27
N LEU A 91 -13.25 -1.48 20.76
CA LEU A 91 -14.65 -1.09 20.59
C LEU A 91 -15.40 -2.04 19.63
N ALA A 92 -14.77 -2.47 18.54
CA ALA A 92 -15.37 -3.41 17.59
C ALA A 92 -15.46 -4.84 18.13
N TRP A 93 -14.53 -5.27 18.97
CA TRP A 93 -14.45 -6.64 19.48
C TRP A 93 -15.30 -6.84 20.73
N ASP A 94 -15.12 -5.98 21.74
CA ASP A 94 -15.79 -6.10 23.05
C ASP A 94 -17.06 -5.22 23.15
N GLY A 95 -17.22 -4.25 22.24
CA GLY A 95 -18.31 -3.28 22.33
C GLY A 95 -18.05 -2.18 23.36
N ASN A 96 -19.07 -1.38 23.63
CA ASN A 96 -19.01 -0.23 24.52
C ASN A 96 -19.88 -0.35 25.79
N ALA A 97 -20.75 -1.38 25.86
CA ALA A 97 -21.73 -1.49 26.92
C ALA A 97 -21.11 -1.64 28.32
N ASP A 98 -20.04 -2.41 28.42
CA ASP A 98 -19.33 -2.66 29.68
C ASP A 98 -18.18 -1.67 29.95
N GLN A 99 -18.06 -0.62 29.10
CA GLN A 99 -16.96 0.35 29.12
C GLN A 99 -17.49 1.79 29.23
N LEU A 100 -18.51 1.99 30.06
CA LEU A 100 -19.11 3.32 30.25
C LEU A 100 -18.09 4.33 30.78
N GLY A 101 -18.08 5.52 30.18
CA GLY A 101 -17.18 6.61 30.53
C GLY A 101 -15.75 6.46 29.94
N ARG A 102 -15.40 5.31 29.35
CA ARG A 102 -14.12 5.15 28.63
C ARG A 102 -14.13 5.98 27.37
N ARG A 103 -13.09 6.79 27.19
CA ARG A 103 -12.82 7.47 25.93
C ARG A 103 -11.95 6.57 25.05
N PHE A 104 -12.49 6.16 23.93
CA PHE A 104 -11.77 5.43 22.89
C PHE A 104 -11.08 6.45 21.98
N ASP A 105 -9.77 6.43 21.96
CA ASP A 105 -8.93 7.36 21.20
C ASP A 105 -8.99 7.06 19.70
N LEU A 106 -9.31 8.07 18.90
CA LEU A 106 -9.38 8.01 17.43
C LEU A 106 -8.16 8.67 16.76
N SER A 107 -7.23 9.24 17.53
CA SER A 107 -6.08 9.99 16.98
C SER A 107 -5.13 9.12 16.16
N HIS A 108 -5.16 7.80 16.33
CA HIS A 108 -4.36 6.84 15.59
C HIS A 108 -4.99 6.35 14.27
N LEU A 109 -6.16 6.87 13.88
CA LEU A 109 -6.77 6.60 12.57
C LEU A 109 -5.98 7.28 11.44
N LYS A 110 -4.75 6.82 11.23
CA LYS A 110 -3.83 7.35 10.23
C LYS A 110 -3.68 6.37 9.09
N THR A 111 -3.86 6.87 7.88
CA THR A 111 -3.66 6.10 6.65
C THR A 111 -2.95 6.93 5.61
N GLN A 112 -2.17 6.27 4.78
CA GLN A 112 -1.58 6.81 3.57
C GLN A 112 -1.73 5.78 2.46
N GLY A 113 -2.01 6.23 1.25
CA GLY A 113 -2.07 5.37 0.08
C GLY A 113 -1.76 6.16 -1.18
N GLU A 114 -1.07 5.52 -2.09
CA GLU A 114 -0.76 6.11 -3.39
C GLU A 114 -0.93 5.08 -4.50
N MET A 115 -1.29 5.55 -5.68
CA MET A 115 -1.33 4.75 -6.90
C MET A 115 -0.64 5.49 -8.02
N LEU A 116 0.26 4.80 -8.71
CA LEU A 116 1.02 5.38 -9.81
C LEU A 116 1.27 4.34 -10.92
N ASN A 117 1.48 4.84 -12.13
CA ASN A 117 2.04 4.05 -13.21
C ASN A 117 3.52 4.36 -13.38
N VAL A 118 4.30 3.31 -13.59
CA VAL A 118 5.75 3.40 -13.79
C VAL A 118 6.09 2.94 -15.19
N PHE A 119 6.68 3.84 -15.96
CA PHE A 119 7.30 3.55 -17.25
C PHE A 119 8.79 3.38 -17.01
N HIS A 120 9.35 2.27 -17.44
CA HIS A 120 10.76 2.04 -17.23
C HIS A 120 11.49 1.57 -18.48
N PHE A 121 12.75 1.97 -18.57
CA PHE A 121 13.71 1.47 -19.54
C PHE A 121 15.01 1.15 -18.83
N GLY A 122 15.54 -0.05 -19.07
CA GLY A 122 16.75 -0.55 -18.39
C GLY A 122 17.76 -1.11 -19.38
N ILE A 123 19.02 -1.03 -18.97
CA ILE A 123 20.12 -1.70 -19.61
C ILE A 123 20.89 -2.52 -18.57
N ASN A 124 21.13 -3.78 -18.87
CA ASN A 124 22.02 -4.64 -18.11
C ASN A 124 23.18 -5.02 -19.01
N ARG A 125 24.41 -4.80 -18.54
CA ARG A 125 25.63 -5.13 -19.27
C ARG A 125 26.46 -6.15 -18.51
N GLN A 126 26.73 -7.24 -19.17
CA GLN A 126 27.70 -8.24 -18.69
C GLN A 126 29.10 -7.70 -18.90
N MET A 127 29.77 -7.32 -17.82
CA MET A 127 31.12 -6.75 -17.85
C MET A 127 32.18 -7.84 -18.01
N ASN A 128 31.94 -9.01 -17.45
CA ASN A 128 32.73 -10.23 -17.58
C ASN A 128 31.87 -11.44 -17.13
N ASP A 129 32.46 -12.63 -17.10
CA ASP A 129 31.77 -13.89 -16.76
C ASP A 129 31.16 -13.90 -15.36
N ARG A 130 31.54 -12.96 -14.50
CA ARG A 130 31.10 -12.91 -13.09
C ARG A 130 30.32 -11.65 -12.73
N LEU A 131 30.48 -10.55 -13.46
CA LEU A 131 29.91 -9.26 -13.11
C LEU A 131 28.96 -8.78 -14.20
N THR A 132 27.72 -8.50 -13.80
CA THR A 132 26.74 -7.76 -14.59
C THR A 132 26.37 -6.47 -13.85
N LEU A 133 26.38 -5.34 -14.54
CA LEU A 133 25.91 -4.06 -14.07
C LEU A 133 24.60 -3.72 -14.76
N GLY A 134 23.69 -3.09 -14.02
CA GLY A 134 22.41 -2.64 -14.53
C GLY A 134 22.11 -1.20 -14.15
N ALA A 135 21.42 -0.50 -15.06
CA ALA A 135 20.83 0.79 -14.81
C ALA A 135 19.42 0.80 -15.39
N ARG A 136 18.47 1.45 -14.68
CA ARG A 136 17.09 1.60 -15.11
C ARG A 136 16.64 3.02 -14.86
N GLY A 137 16.16 3.70 -15.91
CA GLY A 137 15.43 4.95 -15.82
C GLY A 137 13.95 4.68 -15.64
N LYS A 138 13.28 5.47 -14.81
CA LYS A 138 11.85 5.40 -14.52
C LYS A 138 11.19 6.76 -14.70
N ILE A 139 9.97 6.74 -15.22
CA ILE A 139 9.06 7.88 -15.21
C ILE A 139 7.82 7.43 -14.44
N TYR A 140 7.47 8.18 -13.41
CA TYR A 140 6.28 7.95 -12.60
C TYR A 140 5.16 8.87 -13.07
N SER A 141 3.94 8.33 -13.17
CA SER A 141 2.74 9.11 -13.43
C SER A 141 1.75 8.84 -12.30
N GLY A 142 1.57 9.82 -11.41
CA GLY A 142 0.72 9.71 -10.23
C GLY A 142 -0.76 9.71 -10.60
N ILE A 143 -1.49 8.67 -10.20
CA ILE A 143 -2.93 8.54 -10.42
C ILE A 143 -3.65 9.21 -9.26
N PHE A 144 -3.35 8.82 -8.04
CA PHE A 144 -3.80 9.49 -6.83
C PHE A 144 -2.83 9.29 -5.66
N ASP A 145 -2.91 10.21 -4.72
CA ASP A 145 -2.32 10.13 -3.38
C ASP A 145 -3.39 10.49 -2.36
N LEU A 146 -3.37 9.82 -1.23
CA LEU A 146 -4.19 10.15 -0.07
C LEU A 146 -3.38 9.98 1.21
N ARG A 147 -3.56 10.90 2.16
CA ARG A 147 -2.93 10.81 3.48
C ARG A 147 -3.75 11.51 4.55
N SER A 148 -3.76 10.92 5.73
CA SER A 148 -4.30 11.59 6.91
C SER A 148 -3.38 12.73 7.33
N ALA A 149 -3.93 13.95 7.34
CA ALA A 149 -3.19 15.16 7.71
C ALA A 149 -3.45 15.57 9.17
N ARG A 150 -4.64 15.32 9.67
CA ARG A 150 -5.02 15.52 11.05
C ARG A 150 -5.94 14.40 11.48
N ASN A 151 -5.69 13.87 12.69
CA ASN A 151 -6.57 12.91 13.33
C ASN A 151 -6.56 13.22 14.81
N ASP A 152 -7.69 13.68 15.30
CA ASP A 152 -7.93 13.93 16.70
C ASP A 152 -9.37 13.57 16.99
N GLY A 153 -9.64 13.08 18.18
CA GLY A 153 -10.99 12.76 18.60
C GLY A 153 -11.10 11.53 19.47
N TYR A 154 -12.31 11.32 19.94
CA TYR A 154 -12.66 10.17 20.77
C TYR A 154 -14.12 9.78 20.60
N PHE A 155 -14.38 8.52 20.91
CA PHE A 155 -15.73 8.00 21.13
C PHE A 155 -15.91 7.66 22.60
N VAL A 156 -17.06 8.01 23.18
CA VAL A 156 -17.41 7.67 24.56
C VAL A 156 -18.89 7.34 24.69
N THR A 157 -19.19 6.34 25.52
CA THR A 157 -20.57 6.01 25.93
C THR A 157 -20.72 6.37 27.39
N VAL A 158 -21.74 7.12 27.70
CA VAL A 158 -22.09 7.52 29.07
C VAL A 158 -23.52 7.11 29.39
N GLU A 159 -23.80 6.95 30.68
CA GLU A 159 -25.17 6.79 31.16
C GLU A 159 -25.89 8.14 31.08
N GLY A 160 -26.96 8.20 30.31
CA GLY A 160 -27.82 9.37 30.16
C GLY A 160 -28.99 9.34 31.11
N GLU A 161 -29.99 10.20 30.88
CA GLU A 161 -31.23 10.22 31.64
C GLU A 161 -32.02 8.91 31.47
N ASP A 162 -32.69 8.44 32.48
CA ASP A 162 -33.53 7.23 32.49
C ASP A 162 -32.80 5.92 32.19
N ASN A 163 -31.53 5.81 32.56
CA ASN A 163 -30.65 4.64 32.29
C ASN A 163 -30.47 4.35 30.77
N LEU A 164 -30.69 5.32 29.90
CA LEU A 164 -30.39 5.21 28.49
C LEU A 164 -28.92 5.47 28.26
N LEU A 165 -28.32 4.70 27.36
CA LEU A 165 -26.92 4.92 26.96
C LEU A 165 -26.86 6.04 25.92
N ALA A 166 -26.03 7.03 26.17
CA ALA A 166 -25.75 8.12 25.27
C ALA A 166 -24.32 7.95 24.66
N ASN A 167 -24.23 7.96 23.34
CA ASN A 167 -22.95 7.88 22.62
C ASN A 167 -22.55 9.28 22.14
N THR A 168 -21.30 9.65 22.43
CA THR A 168 -20.69 10.89 21.92
C THR A 168 -19.50 10.54 21.07
N LEU A 169 -19.48 11.07 19.84
CA LEU A 169 -18.34 11.08 18.95
C LEU A 169 -17.87 12.52 18.78
N ASP A 170 -16.65 12.79 19.20
CA ASP A 170 -15.95 14.04 18.94
C ASP A 170 -14.76 13.73 18.02
N SER A 171 -14.68 14.39 16.85
CA SER A 171 -13.64 14.10 15.89
C SER A 171 -13.26 15.34 15.06
N ASP A 172 -11.95 15.59 14.97
CA ASP A 172 -11.33 16.53 14.04
C ASP A 172 -10.36 15.77 13.13
N MET A 173 -10.89 15.33 11.98
CA MET A 173 -10.14 14.51 11.03
C MET A 173 -10.03 15.24 9.70
N SER A 174 -8.83 15.23 9.10
CA SER A 174 -8.55 15.81 7.80
C SER A 174 -7.79 14.81 6.94
N LEU A 175 -8.35 14.51 5.76
CA LEU A 175 -7.74 13.69 4.73
C LEU A 175 -7.31 14.59 3.57
N GLN A 176 -6.00 14.63 3.29
CA GLN A 176 -5.46 15.28 2.09
C GLN A 176 -5.43 14.28 0.94
N THR A 177 -5.87 14.72 -0.22
CA THR A 177 -5.88 13.90 -1.43
C THR A 177 -5.33 14.68 -2.61
N SER A 178 -4.60 14.00 -3.48
CA SER A 178 -4.21 14.48 -4.80
C SER A 178 -4.76 13.53 -5.87
N GLY A 179 -5.15 14.08 -7.01
CA GLY A 179 -5.65 13.29 -8.13
C GLY A 179 -7.10 12.81 -8.04
N LEU A 180 -7.75 12.84 -6.88
CA LEU A 180 -9.13 12.33 -6.71
C LEU A 180 -10.22 13.35 -7.04
N GLU A 181 -9.94 14.65 -7.07
CA GLU A 181 -10.92 15.69 -7.33
C GLU A 181 -11.59 15.54 -8.72
N GLY A 182 -10.80 15.17 -9.73
CA GLY A 182 -11.32 14.89 -11.07
C GLY A 182 -12.25 13.68 -11.13
N LEU A 183 -11.95 12.65 -10.34
CA LEU A 183 -12.80 11.47 -10.21
C LEU A 183 -14.11 11.81 -9.50
N ARG A 184 -14.05 12.53 -8.37
CA ARG A 184 -15.23 12.98 -7.66
C ARG A 184 -16.19 13.72 -8.57
N ARG A 185 -15.71 14.72 -9.31
CA ARG A 185 -16.54 15.48 -10.28
C ARG A 185 -17.19 14.61 -11.35
N LYS A 186 -16.51 13.53 -11.79
CA LYS A 186 -17.07 12.58 -12.75
C LYS A 186 -18.16 11.70 -12.13
N LEU A 187 -18.04 11.38 -10.82
CA LEU A 187 -18.99 10.52 -10.10
C LEU A 187 -20.23 11.27 -9.60
N ASP A 188 -20.15 12.59 -9.42
CA ASP A 188 -21.26 13.43 -8.91
C ASP A 188 -22.40 13.63 -9.92
N GLY A 189 -22.32 13.11 -11.16
CA GLY A 189 -23.37 13.19 -12.17
C GLY A 189 -24.48 12.15 -11.99
N GLU A 190 -25.74 12.52 -12.17
CA GLU A 190 -26.85 11.56 -12.20
C GLU A 190 -26.71 10.57 -13.38
N GLY A 191 -26.84 9.25 -13.09
CA GLY A 191 -26.80 8.20 -14.11
C GLY A 191 -25.40 7.88 -14.66
N VAL A 192 -24.34 8.31 -14.01
CA VAL A 192 -22.96 8.04 -14.42
C VAL A 192 -22.63 6.56 -14.20
N ASP A 193 -22.06 5.91 -15.21
CA ASP A 193 -21.39 4.63 -15.05
C ASP A 193 -20.10 4.82 -14.26
N GLN A 194 -20.16 4.47 -12.97
CA GLN A 194 -19.04 4.62 -12.03
C GLN A 194 -17.81 3.83 -12.48
N THR A 195 -18.00 2.68 -13.09
CA THR A 195 -16.90 1.84 -13.58
C THR A 195 -16.19 2.50 -14.76
N ALA A 196 -16.95 3.01 -15.72
CA ALA A 196 -16.39 3.72 -16.86
C ALA A 196 -15.69 5.03 -16.44
N ALA A 197 -16.28 5.77 -15.49
CA ALA A 197 -15.68 7.00 -14.96
C ALA A 197 -14.35 6.73 -14.24
N LEU A 198 -14.28 5.65 -13.46
CA LEU A 198 -13.05 5.23 -12.79
C LEU A 198 -11.98 4.79 -13.80
N GLN A 199 -12.34 3.95 -14.77
CA GLN A 199 -11.43 3.50 -15.83
C GLN A 199 -10.85 4.68 -16.62
N ASP A 200 -11.71 5.61 -17.07
CA ASP A 200 -11.28 6.82 -17.80
C ASP A 200 -10.37 7.71 -16.93
N HIS A 201 -10.65 7.81 -15.64
CA HIS A 201 -9.80 8.54 -14.71
C HIS A 201 -8.40 7.91 -14.57
N ILE A 202 -8.34 6.59 -14.35
CA ILE A 202 -7.08 5.85 -14.24
C ILE A 202 -6.29 5.96 -15.54
N LEU A 203 -6.92 5.77 -16.67
CA LEU A 203 -6.25 5.84 -17.97
C LEU A 203 -5.75 7.26 -18.28
N SER A 204 -6.57 8.27 -18.06
CA SER A 204 -6.20 9.66 -18.37
C SER A 204 -5.06 10.18 -17.50
N ARG A 205 -5.01 9.82 -16.23
CA ARG A 205 -3.92 10.22 -15.33
C ARG A 205 -2.72 9.28 -15.41
N GLY A 206 -2.94 8.00 -15.59
CA GLY A 206 -1.88 6.98 -15.63
C GLY A 206 -0.95 7.09 -16.84
N PHE A 207 -1.39 7.72 -17.94
CA PHE A 207 -0.57 7.93 -19.14
C PHE A 207 -0.16 9.40 -19.28
N PHE A 208 0.73 9.86 -18.38
CA PHE A 208 1.32 11.21 -18.34
C PHE A 208 0.33 12.37 -18.10
N GLY A 209 -0.91 12.08 -17.75
CA GLY A 209 -1.90 13.09 -17.37
C GLY A 209 -1.93 13.41 -15.88
N GLY A 210 -1.15 12.68 -15.06
CA GLY A 210 -0.98 12.91 -13.63
C GLY A 210 0.26 13.73 -13.31
N ASP A 211 0.59 13.77 -12.01
CA ASP A 211 1.84 14.36 -11.53
C ASP A 211 3.01 13.47 -11.96
N LEU A 212 4.03 14.07 -12.57
CA LEU A 212 5.16 13.34 -13.13
C LEU A 212 6.37 13.36 -12.18
N GLY A 213 7.00 12.21 -12.02
CA GLY A 213 8.26 12.04 -11.33
C GLY A 213 9.27 11.27 -12.17
N MET A 214 10.53 11.32 -11.78
CA MET A 214 11.60 10.55 -12.41
C MET A 214 12.43 9.83 -11.36
N GLY A 215 12.94 8.65 -11.72
CA GLY A 215 13.81 7.86 -10.88
C GLY A 215 14.86 7.10 -11.68
N VAL A 216 15.90 6.70 -11.00
CA VAL A 216 16.98 5.88 -11.57
C VAL A 216 17.32 4.79 -10.57
N ASP A 217 17.35 3.54 -11.03
CA ASP A 217 17.88 2.41 -10.27
C ASP A 217 19.23 2.02 -10.84
N LEU A 218 20.16 1.72 -9.96
CA LEU A 218 21.44 1.13 -10.30
C LEU A 218 21.59 -0.21 -9.59
N GLY A 219 22.16 -1.19 -10.25
CA GLY A 219 22.32 -2.50 -9.64
C GLY A 219 23.50 -3.28 -10.19
N PHE A 220 23.88 -4.29 -9.46
CA PHE A 220 24.88 -5.25 -9.91
C PHE A 220 24.54 -6.67 -9.48
N THR A 221 25.06 -7.61 -10.24
CA THR A 221 25.05 -9.03 -9.91
C THR A 221 26.48 -9.54 -10.04
N TYR A 222 27.01 -10.14 -8.98
CA TYR A 222 28.36 -10.71 -8.96
C TYR A 222 28.35 -12.19 -8.58
N GLN A 223 28.82 -13.03 -9.46
CA GLN A 223 28.93 -14.46 -9.21
C GLN A 223 30.26 -14.78 -8.51
N LEU A 224 30.20 -14.96 -7.18
CA LEU A 224 31.38 -15.27 -6.39
C LEU A 224 31.93 -16.67 -6.72
N ASN A 225 31.04 -17.65 -6.85
CA ASN A 225 31.34 -19.01 -7.29
C ASN A 225 30.09 -19.66 -7.90
N LYS A 226 30.16 -20.95 -8.32
CA LYS A 226 29.04 -21.66 -8.96
C LYS A 226 27.78 -21.78 -8.09
N ARG A 227 27.87 -21.53 -6.78
CA ARG A 227 26.78 -21.70 -5.81
C ARG A 227 26.35 -20.39 -5.12
N LEU A 228 27.16 -19.33 -5.25
CA LEU A 228 26.93 -18.07 -4.55
C LEU A 228 26.90 -16.91 -5.53
N LEU A 229 25.78 -16.21 -5.51
CA LEU A 229 25.50 -15.00 -6.27
C LEU A 229 25.25 -13.85 -5.28
N LEU A 230 25.93 -12.73 -5.46
CA LEU A 230 25.72 -11.48 -4.74
C LEU A 230 24.98 -10.50 -5.64
N THR A 231 23.92 -9.89 -5.13
CA THR A 231 23.16 -8.85 -5.83
C THR A 231 23.05 -7.64 -4.94
N GLY A 232 23.07 -6.45 -5.53
CA GLY A 232 22.82 -5.21 -4.85
C GLY A 232 22.14 -4.23 -5.80
N SER A 233 21.24 -3.39 -5.24
CA SER A 233 20.56 -2.34 -5.98
C SER A 233 20.35 -1.11 -5.10
N LEU A 234 20.32 0.06 -5.74
CA LEU A 234 20.06 1.36 -5.16
C LEU A 234 19.05 2.10 -6.05
#